data_24f616aa866982d848de6fbda7b35579
#
_entry.id   24f616aa866982d848de6fbda7b35579
#
_cell.length_a   1.000
_cell.length_b   1.000
_cell.length_c   1.000
_cell.angle_alpha   90.00
_cell.angle_beta   90.00
_cell.angle_gamma   90.00
#
_symmetry.space_group_name_H-M   'P 1'
#
loop_
_entity.id
_entity.type
_entity.pdbx_description
1 polymer ?
#
loop_
_entity_poly.entity_id
_entity_poly.type
_entity_poly.pdbx_seq_one_letter_code
_entity_poly.pdbx_strand_id
1 'polypeptide(L)'
;VLWEKFMSYYSAVFAEGALTEREKALIALGVAQAVQCPYCIDAYTQACLEKGSNMEEMTEAVHVACAIRGGASLVHGVQMRNVAEKLSM
;
A
#
# COMPACT_ATOMS: atom_id res chain seq x y z
N VAL A 1 11.44 -17.61 -18.03
CA VAL A 1 12.49 -16.56 -18.00
C VAL A 1 11.99 -15.28 -17.37
N LEU A 2 10.84 -14.75 -17.79
CA LEU A 2 10.30 -13.52 -17.20
C LEU A 2 9.88 -13.72 -15.75
N TRP A 3 9.29 -14.86 -15.43
CA TRP A 3 8.91 -15.17 -14.07
C TRP A 3 10.11 -15.20 -13.13
N GLU A 4 11.18 -15.85 -13.53
CA GLU A 4 12.39 -15.94 -12.71
C GLU A 4 13.03 -14.58 -12.52
N LYS A 5 13.04 -13.76 -13.55
CA LYS A 5 13.56 -12.39 -13.45
C LYS A 5 12.72 -11.53 -12.51
N PHE A 6 11.40 -11.66 -12.60
CA PHE A 6 10.50 -10.94 -11.71
C PHE A 6 10.69 -11.38 -10.26
N MET A 7 10.79 -12.67 -10.00
CA MET A 7 10.98 -13.18 -8.64
C MET A 7 12.33 -12.77 -8.07
N SER A 8 13.36 -12.70 -8.91
CA SER A 8 14.67 -12.20 -8.49
C SER A 8 14.59 -10.72 -8.10
N TYR A 9 13.91 -9.93 -8.90
CA TYR A 9 13.65 -8.52 -8.60
C TYR A 9 12.84 -8.38 -7.30
N TYR A 10 11.77 -9.15 -7.18
CA TYR A 10 10.88 -9.11 -6.00
C TYR A 10 11.68 -9.40 -4.72
N SER A 11 12.49 -10.46 -4.73
CA SER A 11 13.32 -10.81 -3.58
C SER A 11 14.32 -9.72 -3.22
N ALA A 12 14.92 -9.11 -4.25
CA ALA A 12 15.87 -8.02 -4.04
C ALA A 12 15.19 -6.78 -3.44
N VAL A 13 13.95 -6.49 -3.86
CA VAL A 13 13.18 -5.37 -3.34
C VAL A 13 12.95 -5.52 -1.84
N PHE A 14 12.63 -6.73 -1.38
CA PHE A 14 12.31 -6.97 0.02
C PHE A 14 13.54 -7.22 0.91
N ALA A 15 14.73 -7.36 0.32
CA ALA A 15 15.95 -7.49 1.11
C ALA A 15 16.26 -6.17 1.80
N GLU A 16 16.94 -6.25 2.93
CA GLU A 16 17.32 -5.06 3.68
C GLU A 16 18.23 -4.16 2.84
N GLY A 17 17.97 -2.87 2.88
CA GLY A 17 18.72 -1.85 2.18
C GLY A 17 18.72 -0.58 3.02
N ALA A 18 18.37 0.56 2.42
CA ALA A 18 18.17 1.80 3.16
C ALA A 18 17.03 1.67 4.16
N LEU A 19 16.03 0.84 3.84
CA LEU A 19 14.95 0.49 4.75
C LEU A 19 15.17 -0.94 5.25
N THR A 20 14.73 -1.20 6.48
CA THR A 20 14.79 -2.55 7.04
C THR A 20 13.75 -3.45 6.42
N GLU A 21 13.93 -4.76 6.55
CA GLU A 21 12.92 -5.72 6.12
C GLU A 21 11.58 -5.49 6.82
N ARG A 22 11.62 -5.11 8.10
CA ARG A 22 10.43 -4.78 8.89
C ARG A 22 9.68 -3.58 8.31
N GLU A 23 10.40 -2.53 7.97
CA GLU A 23 9.79 -1.35 7.35
C GLU A 23 9.18 -1.69 6.00
N LYS A 24 9.88 -2.48 5.20
CA LYS A 24 9.38 -2.91 3.89
C LYS A 24 8.12 -3.78 4.02
N ALA A 25 8.05 -4.62 5.05
CA ALA A 25 6.85 -5.43 5.30
C ALA A 25 5.64 -4.55 5.64
N LEU A 26 5.83 -3.50 6.44
CA LEU A 26 4.76 -2.56 6.77
C LEU A 26 4.30 -1.77 5.54
N ILE A 27 5.24 -1.34 4.70
CA ILE A 27 4.92 -0.68 3.44
C ILE A 27 4.10 -1.62 2.55
N ALA A 28 4.54 -2.88 2.44
CA ALA A 28 3.84 -3.88 1.63
C ALA A 28 2.42 -4.12 2.14
N LEU A 29 2.23 -4.16 3.46
CA LEU A 29 0.90 -4.33 4.05
C LEU A 29 0.00 -3.16 3.67
N GLY A 30 0.49 -1.92 3.78
CA GLY A 30 -0.27 -0.75 3.37
C GLY A 30 -0.63 -0.76 1.90
N VAL A 31 0.33 -1.09 1.04
CA VAL A 31 0.10 -1.19 -0.41
C VAL A 31 -0.93 -2.29 -0.71
N ALA A 32 -0.84 -3.44 -0.03
CA ALA A 32 -1.79 -4.54 -0.22
C ALA A 32 -3.23 -4.11 0.07
N GLN A 33 -3.44 -3.29 1.10
CA GLN A 33 -4.76 -2.74 1.40
C GLN A 33 -5.22 -1.80 0.29
N ALA A 34 -4.32 -0.94 -0.17
CA ALA A 34 -4.66 0.07 -1.18
C ALA A 34 -5.01 -0.57 -2.53
N VAL A 35 -4.29 -1.61 -2.94
CA VAL A 35 -4.54 -2.29 -4.21
C VAL A 35 -5.56 -3.42 -4.09
N GLN A 36 -6.07 -3.69 -2.88
CA GLN A 36 -7.11 -4.67 -2.63
C GLN A 36 -6.72 -6.08 -3.09
N CYS A 37 -5.57 -6.54 -2.62
CA CYS A 37 -5.06 -7.88 -2.95
C CYS A 37 -5.22 -8.79 -1.72
N PRO A 38 -6.26 -9.65 -1.67
CA PRO A 38 -6.47 -10.52 -0.49
C PRO A 38 -5.29 -11.43 -0.19
N TYR A 39 -4.68 -11.99 -1.22
CA TYR A 39 -3.49 -12.83 -1.05
C TYR A 39 -2.35 -12.04 -0.40
N CYS A 40 -2.13 -10.82 -0.86
CA CYS A 40 -1.07 -9.95 -0.34
C CYS A 40 -1.34 -9.53 1.10
N ILE A 41 -2.61 -9.31 1.45
CA ILE A 41 -3.00 -8.98 2.82
C ILE A 41 -2.58 -10.10 3.78
N ASP A 42 -2.92 -11.35 3.44
CA ASP A 42 -2.53 -12.50 4.27
C ASP A 42 -1.02 -12.65 4.36
N ALA A 43 -0.34 -12.60 3.22
CA ALA A 43 1.11 -12.80 3.15
C ALA A 43 1.87 -11.74 3.92
N TYR A 44 1.48 -10.47 3.78
CA TYR A 44 2.22 -9.38 4.42
C TYR A 44 1.81 -9.11 5.85
N THR A 45 0.61 -9.52 6.26
CA THR A 45 0.27 -9.58 7.68
C THR A 45 1.20 -10.55 8.39
N GLN A 46 1.39 -11.74 7.82
CA GLN A 46 2.29 -12.73 8.36
C GLN A 46 3.74 -12.21 8.38
N ALA A 47 4.18 -11.61 7.28
CA ALA A 47 5.54 -11.05 7.19
C ALA A 47 5.79 -9.99 8.26
N CYS A 48 4.82 -9.10 8.48
CA CYS A 48 4.94 -8.06 9.52
C CYS A 48 5.11 -8.69 10.91
N LEU A 49 4.30 -9.70 11.22
CA LEU A 49 4.41 -10.39 12.51
C LEU A 49 5.75 -11.09 12.66
N GLU A 50 6.24 -11.75 11.62
CA GLU A 50 7.53 -12.42 11.63
C GLU A 50 8.69 -11.45 11.83
N LYS A 51 8.55 -10.22 11.36
CA LYS A 51 9.58 -9.18 11.50
C LYS A 51 9.41 -8.34 12.76
N GLY A 52 8.49 -8.71 13.64
CA GLY A 52 8.35 -8.08 14.95
C GLY A 52 7.41 -6.88 15.01
N SER A 53 6.60 -6.66 13.99
CA SER A 53 5.58 -5.62 14.04
C SER A 53 4.43 -6.04 14.95
N ASN A 54 3.79 -5.08 15.58
CA ASN A 54 2.65 -5.35 16.44
C ASN A 54 1.35 -4.87 15.78
N MET A 55 0.24 -5.17 16.45
CA MET A 55 -1.09 -4.83 15.92
C MET A 55 -1.27 -3.33 15.72
N GLU A 56 -0.75 -2.51 16.62
CA GLU A 56 -0.86 -1.05 16.51
C GLU A 56 -0.14 -0.53 15.29
N GLU A 57 1.08 -1.00 15.06
CA GLU A 57 1.88 -0.60 13.90
C GLU A 57 1.21 -1.01 12.60
N MET A 58 0.70 -2.23 12.54
CA MET A 58 0.00 -2.73 11.36
C MET A 58 -1.29 -1.95 11.10
N THR A 59 -2.02 -1.61 12.16
CA THR A 59 -3.24 -0.81 12.05
C THR A 59 -2.93 0.59 11.52
N GLU A 60 -1.84 1.19 11.97
CA GLU A 60 -1.42 2.50 11.44
C GLU A 60 -1.08 2.42 9.95
N ALA A 61 -0.44 1.34 9.50
CA ALA A 61 -0.16 1.14 8.08
C ALA A 61 -1.45 1.09 7.26
N VAL A 62 -2.48 0.42 7.78
CA VAL A 62 -3.81 0.39 7.14
C VAL A 62 -4.41 1.78 7.09
N HIS A 63 -4.28 2.56 8.16
CA HIS A 63 -4.79 3.93 8.19
C HIS A 63 -4.08 4.85 7.20
N VAL A 64 -2.78 4.66 6.99
CA VAL A 64 -2.06 5.41 5.96
C VAL A 64 -2.64 5.11 4.58
N ALA A 65 -2.90 3.84 4.28
CA ALA A 65 -3.54 3.44 3.02
C ALA A 65 -4.92 4.08 2.87
N CYS A 66 -5.70 4.09 3.96
CA CYS A 66 -7.03 4.70 4.00
C CYS A 66 -6.96 6.20 3.71
N ALA A 67 -6.02 6.90 4.35
CA ALA A 67 -5.87 8.34 4.15
C ALA A 67 -5.51 8.68 2.71
N ILE A 68 -4.62 7.92 2.10
CA ILE A 68 -4.21 8.14 0.70
C ILE A 68 -5.39 7.91 -0.25
N ARG A 69 -6.13 6.82 -0.05
CA ARG A 69 -7.28 6.52 -0.91
C ARG A 69 -8.39 7.53 -0.73
N GLY A 70 -8.66 7.93 0.52
CA GLY A 70 -9.64 8.98 0.81
C GLY A 70 -9.23 10.32 0.23
N GLY A 71 -7.96 10.68 0.34
CA GLY A 71 -7.42 11.90 -0.24
C GLY A 71 -7.56 11.91 -1.76
N ALA A 72 -7.29 10.78 -2.41
CA ALA A 72 -7.48 10.65 -3.86
C ALA A 72 -8.93 10.89 -4.25
N SER A 73 -9.88 10.36 -3.47
CA SER A 73 -11.31 10.57 -3.71
C SER A 73 -11.67 12.05 -3.59
N LEU A 74 -11.13 12.75 -2.63
CA LEU A 74 -11.40 14.19 -2.46
C LEU A 74 -10.85 15.01 -3.64
N VAL A 75 -9.68 14.65 -4.15
CA VAL A 75 -9.12 15.31 -5.34
C VAL A 75 -10.02 15.11 -6.55
N HIS A 76 -10.54 13.90 -6.74
CA HIS A 76 -11.50 13.64 -7.82
C HIS A 76 -12.80 14.42 -7.61
N GLY A 77 -13.20 14.66 -6.36
CA GLY A 77 -14.35 15.50 -6.05
C GLY A 77 -14.19 16.94 -6.53
N VAL A 78 -12.96 17.48 -6.51
CA VAL A 78 -12.67 18.79 -7.07
C VAL A 78 -12.94 18.79 -8.58
N GLN A 79 -12.55 17.75 -9.28
CA GLN A 79 -12.84 17.61 -10.71
C GLN A 79 -14.34 17.63 -10.97
N MET A 80 -15.12 16.89 -10.19
CA MET A 80 -16.57 16.88 -10.29
C MET A 80 -17.14 18.29 -10.11
N ARG A 81 -16.68 19.03 -9.11
CA ARG A 81 -17.13 20.41 -8.87
C ARG A 81 -16.82 21.31 -10.06
N ASN A 82 -15.64 21.20 -10.64
CA ASN A 82 -15.26 22.01 -11.80
C ASN A 82 -16.15 21.71 -12.99
N VAL A 83 -16.50 20.45 -13.22
CA VAL A 83 -17.42 20.06 -14.29
C VAL A 83 -18.83 20.65 -14.03
N ALA A 84 -19.32 20.51 -12.80
CA ALA A 84 -20.65 21.03 -12.43
C ALA A 84 -20.73 22.54 -12.62
N GLU A 85 -19.69 23.28 -12.25
CA GLU A 85 -19.62 24.73 -12.40
C GLU A 85 -19.68 25.13 -13.88
N LYS A 86 -18.98 24.41 -14.76
CA LYS A 86 -19.02 24.67 -16.19
C LYS A 86 -20.41 24.43 -16.77
N LEU A 87 -21.07 23.36 -16.34
CA LEU A 87 -22.38 23.01 -16.87
C LEU A 87 -23.51 23.94 -16.39
N SER A 88 -23.32 24.58 -15.23
CA SER A 88 -24.30 25.47 -14.65
C SER A 88 -24.20 26.92 -15.18
N MET A 89 -23.16 27.19 -15.94
CA MET A 89 -22.97 28.48 -16.59
C MET A 89 -23.47 28.41 -18.03
#